data_e6a32ba1491d25bcadc07cda96d8f51e
#
_entry.id   e6a32ba1491d25bcadc07cda96d8f51e
#
_cell.length_a   1.000
_cell.length_b   1.000
_cell.length_c   1.000
_cell.angle_alpha   90.00
_cell.angle_beta   90.00
_cell.angle_gamma   90.00
#
_symmetry.space_group_name_H-M   'P 1'
#
loop_
_entity.id
_entity.type
_entity.pdbx_description
1 polymer ?
#
loop_
_entity_poly.entity_id
_entity_poly.type
_entity_poly.pdbx_seq_one_letter_code
_entity_poly.pdbx_strand_id
1 'polypeptide(L)'
;MNLSEIKSALSQVDEVIFTQPDGTRLPAHFHVTEVGTIEKHFIDCGGTERKESVVNFQLFTATDYDHRLSAQKLRSIIELSEQKLGMNNLPIEVEYQGDTIGKYGLEFDNGVFMLTSTQTDCLAKDKCGIPEQKPRIRLSALQVKENACTPGSGCC
;
A
#
# COMPACT_ATOMS: atom_id res chain seq x y z
N MET A 1 -4.25 -6.12 5.94
CA MET A 1 -4.44 -7.58 6.23
C MET A 1 -3.08 -8.22 6.45
N ASN A 2 -2.96 -9.17 7.39
CA ASN A 2 -1.75 -9.96 7.63
C ASN A 2 -1.92 -11.43 7.19
N LEU A 3 -0.85 -12.23 7.33
CA LEU A 3 -0.81 -13.62 6.85
C LEU A 3 -1.86 -14.53 7.52
N SER A 4 -2.15 -14.37 8.81
CA SER A 4 -3.17 -15.16 9.49
C SER A 4 -4.59 -14.78 9.07
N GLU A 5 -4.82 -13.50 8.79
CA GLU A 5 -6.12 -12.99 8.36
C GLU A 5 -6.48 -13.48 6.96
N ILE A 6 -5.53 -13.51 6.01
CA ILE A 6 -5.82 -14.05 4.67
C ILE A 6 -6.14 -15.54 4.72
N LYS A 7 -5.44 -16.33 5.55
CA LYS A 7 -5.78 -17.76 5.71
C LYS A 7 -7.19 -17.95 6.26
N SER A 8 -7.61 -17.09 7.16
CA SER A 8 -8.96 -17.06 7.73
C SER A 8 -10.00 -16.67 6.66
N ALA A 9 -9.70 -15.65 5.86
CA ALA A 9 -10.57 -15.19 4.76
C ALA A 9 -10.73 -16.28 3.68
N LEU A 10 -9.64 -16.94 3.29
CA LEU A 10 -9.65 -18.04 2.32
C LEU A 10 -10.50 -19.25 2.76
N SER A 11 -10.74 -19.42 4.07
CA SER A 11 -11.64 -20.47 4.55
C SER A 11 -13.12 -20.13 4.42
N GLN A 12 -13.47 -18.92 4.02
CA GLN A 12 -14.84 -18.43 3.87
C GLN A 12 -15.32 -18.41 2.41
N VAL A 13 -14.43 -18.71 1.46
CA VAL A 13 -14.72 -18.64 0.03
C VAL A 13 -14.18 -19.88 -0.70
N ASP A 14 -14.78 -20.23 -1.81
CA ASP A 14 -14.32 -21.33 -2.68
C ASP A 14 -13.38 -20.80 -3.78
N GLU A 15 -13.70 -19.63 -4.31
CA GLU A 15 -12.94 -18.95 -5.37
C GLU A 15 -12.25 -17.70 -4.84
N VAL A 16 -11.10 -17.38 -5.42
CA VAL A 16 -10.36 -16.16 -5.09
C VAL A 16 -10.70 -15.08 -6.11
N ILE A 17 -11.29 -14.00 -5.65
CA ILE A 17 -11.62 -12.84 -6.48
C ILE A 17 -10.81 -11.65 -5.95
N PHE A 18 -10.01 -11.02 -6.83
CA PHE A 18 -9.33 -9.76 -6.51
C PHE A 18 -9.97 -8.59 -7.25
N THR A 19 -9.98 -7.42 -6.61
CA THR A 19 -10.32 -6.13 -7.24
C THR A 19 -9.19 -5.14 -7.08
N GLN A 20 -9.03 -4.27 -8.06
CA GLN A 20 -8.14 -3.11 -8.01
C GLN A 20 -8.75 -2.00 -7.12
N PRO A 21 -7.98 -0.96 -6.76
CA PRO A 21 -8.50 0.14 -5.93
C PRO A 21 -9.68 0.91 -6.55
N ASP A 22 -9.85 0.85 -7.86
CA ASP A 22 -10.98 1.45 -8.59
C ASP A 22 -12.23 0.54 -8.64
N GLY A 23 -12.16 -0.65 -8.01
CA GLY A 23 -13.23 -1.65 -8.02
C GLY A 23 -13.21 -2.60 -9.23
N THR A 24 -12.33 -2.40 -10.19
CA THR A 24 -12.19 -3.29 -11.36
C THR A 24 -11.70 -4.67 -10.91
N ARG A 25 -12.40 -5.73 -11.32
CA ARG A 25 -11.98 -7.11 -11.03
C ARG A 25 -10.75 -7.49 -11.85
N LEU A 26 -9.80 -8.17 -11.22
CA LEU A 26 -8.74 -8.84 -11.94
C LEU A 26 -9.33 -9.96 -12.82
N PRO A 27 -8.72 -10.24 -14.00
CA PRO A 27 -9.11 -11.39 -14.82
C PRO A 27 -9.13 -12.69 -14.02
N ALA A 28 -10.17 -13.51 -14.16
CA ALA A 28 -10.33 -14.73 -13.35
C ALA A 28 -9.22 -15.79 -13.56
N HIS A 29 -8.42 -15.65 -14.61
CA HIS A 29 -7.27 -16.49 -14.94
C HIS A 29 -5.93 -15.90 -14.46
N PHE A 30 -5.96 -15.09 -13.40
CA PHE A 30 -4.71 -14.64 -12.78
C PHE A 30 -3.97 -15.80 -12.10
N HIS A 31 -2.67 -15.64 -11.98
CA HIS A 31 -1.78 -16.53 -11.23
C HIS A 31 -1.21 -15.82 -10.02
N VAL A 32 -0.96 -16.56 -8.96
CA VAL A 32 -0.04 -16.15 -7.89
C VAL A 32 1.30 -16.79 -8.22
N THR A 33 2.25 -16.01 -8.67
CA THR A 33 3.55 -16.48 -9.14
C THR A 33 4.57 -16.59 -8.02
N GLU A 34 4.42 -15.77 -7.00
CA GLU A 34 5.32 -15.75 -5.85
C GLU A 34 4.53 -15.54 -4.55
N VAL A 35 4.95 -16.25 -3.50
CA VAL A 35 4.54 -16.02 -2.10
C VAL A 35 5.79 -16.11 -1.25
N GLY A 36 6.19 -15.01 -0.62
CA GLY A 36 7.44 -14.94 0.14
C GLY A 36 7.49 -13.77 1.11
N THR A 37 8.69 -13.46 1.59
CA THR A 37 8.95 -12.31 2.47
C THR A 37 9.89 -11.33 1.79
N ILE A 38 9.56 -10.04 1.84
CA ILE A 38 10.46 -8.96 1.45
C ILE A 38 10.93 -8.25 2.72
N GLU A 39 12.23 -8.12 2.87
CA GLU A 39 12.86 -7.30 3.89
C GLU A 39 13.49 -6.06 3.25
N LYS A 40 13.15 -4.89 3.75
CA LYS A 40 13.71 -3.61 3.33
C LYS A 40 14.49 -3.01 4.49
N HIS A 41 15.78 -2.75 4.26
CA HIS A 41 16.66 -2.10 5.20
C HIS A 41 17.19 -0.81 4.58
N PHE A 42 16.93 0.32 5.23
CA PHE A 42 17.18 1.64 4.64
C PHE A 42 17.44 2.71 5.69
N ILE A 43 17.92 3.85 5.23
CA ILE A 43 18.06 5.08 6.03
C ILE A 43 17.00 6.06 5.56
N ASP A 44 16.20 6.62 6.49
CA ASP A 44 15.23 7.66 6.17
C ASP A 44 15.92 9.03 5.95
N CYS A 45 15.15 10.04 5.48
CA CYS A 45 15.66 11.37 5.22
C CYS A 45 16.15 12.12 6.49
N GLY A 46 15.84 11.63 7.68
CA GLY A 46 16.35 12.13 8.96
C GLY A 46 17.60 11.40 9.46
N GLY A 47 18.16 10.48 8.68
CA GLY A 47 19.34 9.71 9.02
C GLY A 47 19.08 8.54 9.99
N THR A 48 17.82 8.14 10.16
CA THR A 48 17.46 7.00 11.03
C THR A 48 17.47 5.71 10.22
N GLU A 49 18.17 4.70 10.72
CA GLU A 49 18.16 3.33 10.17
C GLU A 49 16.82 2.66 10.46
N ARG A 50 16.22 2.06 9.44
CA ARG A 50 14.92 1.38 9.53
C ARG A 50 14.94 0.03 8.85
N LYS A 51 14.12 -0.88 9.38
CA LYS A 51 13.84 -2.19 8.79
C LYS A 51 12.34 -2.39 8.70
N GLU A 52 11.88 -2.84 7.56
CA GLU A 52 10.49 -3.19 7.30
C GLU A 52 10.46 -4.58 6.67
N SER A 53 9.48 -5.38 7.05
CA SER A 53 9.28 -6.71 6.49
C SER A 53 7.81 -6.90 6.17
N VAL A 54 7.53 -7.48 5.02
CA VAL A 54 6.17 -7.80 4.55
C VAL A 54 6.14 -9.20 3.98
N VAL A 55 4.97 -9.83 4.03
CA VAL A 55 4.70 -11.00 3.17
C VAL A 55 4.32 -10.46 1.79
N ASN A 56 4.98 -10.93 0.75
CA ASN A 56 4.73 -10.49 -0.61
C ASN A 56 4.01 -11.58 -1.41
N PHE A 57 2.98 -11.15 -2.13
CA PHE A 57 2.31 -11.95 -3.17
C PHE A 57 2.48 -11.26 -4.51
N GLN A 58 2.93 -11.99 -5.51
CA GLN A 58 2.99 -11.46 -6.87
C GLN A 58 1.86 -12.07 -7.70
N LEU A 59 1.05 -11.21 -8.32
CA LEU A 59 -0.05 -11.58 -9.19
C LEU A 59 0.32 -11.28 -10.65
N PHE A 60 0.02 -12.22 -11.52
CA PHE A 60 0.27 -12.10 -12.96
C PHE A 60 -0.95 -12.61 -13.74
N THR A 61 -1.29 -11.95 -14.83
CA THR A 61 -2.33 -12.41 -15.76
C THR A 61 -1.67 -12.92 -17.04
N ALA A 62 -1.80 -14.22 -17.29
CA ALA A 62 -1.30 -14.89 -18.48
C ALA A 62 -2.38 -15.00 -19.58
N THR A 63 -2.09 -15.76 -20.63
CA THR A 63 -3.01 -16.00 -21.76
C THR A 63 -3.76 -17.33 -21.67
N ASP A 64 -3.60 -18.07 -20.58
CA ASP A 64 -4.30 -19.33 -20.31
C ASP A 64 -5.67 -19.07 -19.64
N TYR A 65 -6.62 -18.65 -20.44
CA TYR A 65 -7.95 -18.18 -20.03
C TYR A 65 -8.76 -19.19 -19.21
N ASP A 66 -8.41 -20.49 -19.28
CA ASP A 66 -9.08 -21.55 -18.52
C ASP A 66 -8.52 -21.74 -17.10
N HIS A 67 -7.40 -21.10 -16.77
CA HIS A 67 -6.83 -21.16 -15.42
C HIS A 67 -7.76 -20.59 -14.37
N ARG A 68 -7.88 -21.27 -13.23
CA ARG A 68 -8.60 -20.80 -12.05
C ARG A 68 -7.84 -21.17 -10.78
N LEU A 69 -7.67 -20.20 -9.89
CA LEU A 69 -7.04 -20.41 -8.60
C LEU A 69 -8.12 -20.55 -7.51
N SER A 70 -8.29 -21.76 -6.98
CA SER A 70 -9.19 -21.97 -5.85
C SER A 70 -8.60 -21.41 -4.55
N ALA A 71 -9.47 -21.04 -3.61
CA ALA A 71 -9.08 -20.59 -2.28
C ALA A 71 -8.24 -21.63 -1.53
N GLN A 72 -8.62 -22.92 -1.64
CA GLN A 72 -7.87 -24.03 -1.05
C GLN A 72 -6.44 -24.12 -1.63
N LYS A 73 -6.28 -23.95 -2.95
CA LYS A 73 -4.98 -24.00 -3.59
C LYS A 73 -4.09 -22.86 -3.14
N LEU A 74 -4.61 -21.62 -3.10
CA LEU A 74 -3.87 -20.46 -2.60
C LEU A 74 -3.46 -20.66 -1.13
N ARG A 75 -4.38 -21.13 -0.29
CA ARG A 75 -4.08 -21.44 1.11
C ARG A 75 -2.95 -22.47 1.23
N SER A 76 -2.97 -23.53 0.44
CA SER A 76 -1.90 -24.54 0.44
C SER A 76 -0.54 -23.97 0.02
N ILE A 77 -0.50 -23.03 -0.94
CA ILE A 77 0.71 -22.33 -1.36
C ILE A 77 1.24 -21.48 -0.20
N ILE A 78 0.38 -20.74 0.49
CA ILE A 78 0.74 -19.91 1.65
C ILE A 78 1.33 -20.79 2.76
N GLU A 79 0.66 -21.87 3.13
CA GLU A 79 1.09 -22.80 4.19
C GLU A 79 2.44 -23.45 3.86
N LEU A 80 2.65 -23.81 2.59
CA LEU A 80 3.93 -24.33 2.12
C LEU A 80 5.04 -23.28 2.25
N SER A 81 4.77 -22.05 1.84
CA SER A 81 5.72 -20.94 1.92
C SER A 81 6.06 -20.60 3.37
N GLU A 82 5.07 -20.54 4.27
CA GLU A 82 5.31 -20.38 5.72
C GLU A 82 6.27 -21.45 6.24
N GLN A 83 5.99 -22.72 5.93
CA GLN A 83 6.81 -23.85 6.41
C GLN A 83 8.22 -23.83 5.85
N LYS A 84 8.38 -23.52 4.56
CA LYS A 84 9.67 -23.59 3.88
C LYS A 84 10.58 -22.40 4.12
N LEU A 85 9.97 -21.21 4.24
CA LEU A 85 10.68 -19.94 4.38
C LEU A 85 10.70 -19.41 5.83
N GLY A 86 9.97 -20.05 6.74
CA GLY A 86 9.86 -19.57 8.13
C GLY A 86 9.18 -18.21 8.24
N MET A 87 8.15 -17.96 7.39
CA MET A 87 7.51 -16.65 7.34
C MET A 87 6.77 -16.30 8.62
N ASN A 88 6.97 -15.10 9.12
CA ASN A 88 6.24 -14.56 10.25
C ASN A 88 4.85 -14.02 9.84
N ASN A 89 3.98 -13.79 10.82
CA ASN A 89 2.67 -13.17 10.59
C ASN A 89 2.80 -11.65 10.35
N LEU A 90 3.26 -11.28 9.16
CA LEU A 90 3.52 -9.91 8.74
C LEU A 90 2.36 -9.37 7.89
N PRO A 91 2.27 -8.03 7.73
CA PRO A 91 1.38 -7.42 6.75
C PRO A 91 1.65 -7.94 5.33
N ILE A 92 0.61 -8.02 4.52
CA ILE A 92 0.70 -8.47 3.13
C ILE A 92 0.84 -7.24 2.21
N GLU A 93 1.85 -7.30 1.34
CA GLU A 93 2.01 -6.47 0.15
C GLU A 93 1.71 -7.32 -1.08
N VAL A 94 0.91 -6.80 -2.00
CA VAL A 94 0.61 -7.49 -3.27
C VAL A 94 1.25 -6.71 -4.41
N GLU A 95 2.02 -7.40 -5.24
CA GLU A 95 2.51 -6.89 -6.52
C GLU A 95 1.57 -7.36 -7.64
N TYR A 96 1.12 -6.44 -8.48
CA TYR A 96 0.32 -6.75 -9.65
C TYR A 96 0.82 -6.00 -10.88
N GLN A 97 0.90 -6.71 -12.00
CA GLN A 97 1.36 -6.17 -13.29
C GLN A 97 0.21 -5.41 -13.98
N GLY A 98 0.31 -4.09 -13.99
CA GLY A 98 -0.41 -3.19 -14.90
C GLY A 98 0.55 -2.70 -15.99
N ASP A 99 0.59 -1.39 -16.27
CA ASP A 99 1.62 -0.78 -17.14
C ASP A 99 3.03 -0.99 -16.55
N THR A 100 3.11 -1.05 -15.24
CA THR A 100 4.29 -1.44 -14.48
C THR A 100 3.86 -2.28 -13.28
N ILE A 101 4.81 -2.83 -12.52
CA ILE A 101 4.49 -3.53 -11.27
C ILE A 101 4.02 -2.51 -10.25
N GLY A 102 2.73 -2.54 -9.93
CA GLY A 102 2.13 -1.78 -8.84
C GLY A 102 2.23 -2.55 -7.52
N LYS A 103 2.41 -1.82 -6.40
CA LYS A 103 2.42 -2.35 -5.05
C LYS A 103 1.16 -1.91 -4.32
N TYR A 104 0.49 -2.86 -3.69
CA TYR A 104 -0.81 -2.66 -3.07
C TYR A 104 -0.82 -3.29 -1.67
N GLY A 105 -1.61 -2.70 -0.78
CA GLY A 105 -2.06 -3.39 0.41
C GLY A 105 -3.18 -4.40 0.05
N LEU A 106 -3.66 -5.14 1.04
CA LEU A 106 -4.72 -6.13 0.86
C LEU A 106 -5.76 -6.01 1.95
N GLU A 107 -7.02 -5.99 1.57
CA GLU A 107 -8.19 -6.07 2.44
C GLU A 107 -9.16 -7.16 1.96
N PHE A 108 -10.06 -7.59 2.83
CA PHE A 108 -11.08 -8.59 2.50
C PHE A 108 -12.43 -8.10 2.99
N ASP A 109 -13.39 -8.04 2.09
CA ASP A 109 -14.77 -7.70 2.41
C ASP A 109 -15.74 -8.47 1.51
N ASN A 110 -16.82 -8.99 2.10
CA ASN A 110 -17.91 -9.65 1.39
C ASN A 110 -17.46 -10.73 0.37
N GLY A 111 -16.43 -11.52 0.69
CA GLY A 111 -15.93 -12.59 -0.18
C GLY A 111 -14.97 -12.13 -1.28
N VAL A 112 -14.55 -10.86 -1.29
CA VAL A 112 -13.66 -10.27 -2.28
C VAL A 112 -12.38 -9.75 -1.61
N PHE A 113 -11.24 -10.04 -2.21
CA PHE A 113 -9.95 -9.49 -1.82
C PHE A 113 -9.71 -8.17 -2.59
N MET A 114 -9.59 -7.07 -1.87
CA MET A 114 -9.42 -5.74 -2.44
C MET A 114 -7.97 -5.30 -2.35
N LEU A 115 -7.36 -5.00 -3.49
CA LEU A 115 -6.08 -4.32 -3.55
C LEU A 115 -6.28 -2.86 -3.13
N THR A 116 -5.53 -2.41 -2.13
CA THR A 116 -5.64 -1.04 -1.62
C THR A 116 -4.42 -0.21 -2.01
N SER A 117 -4.67 1.06 -2.35
CA SER A 117 -3.59 1.97 -2.72
C SER A 117 -2.61 2.18 -1.56
N THR A 118 -1.33 2.12 -1.87
CA THR A 118 -0.26 2.45 -0.93
C THR A 118 0.26 3.86 -1.19
N GLN A 119 0.79 4.51 -0.18
CA GLN A 119 1.34 5.85 -0.29
C GLN A 119 2.70 5.93 0.39
N THR A 120 3.59 6.70 -0.20
CA THR A 120 4.84 7.08 0.46
C THR A 120 4.60 8.25 1.41
N ASP A 121 5.28 8.25 2.57
CA ASP A 121 5.23 9.35 3.51
C ASP A 121 6.64 9.69 4.04
N CYS A 122 6.79 10.87 4.59
CA CYS A 122 8.01 11.27 5.28
C CYS A 122 8.04 10.59 6.66
N LEU A 123 8.98 9.67 6.85
CA LEU A 123 9.15 8.93 8.11
C LEU A 123 9.91 9.74 9.19
N ALA A 124 10.51 10.85 8.81
CA ALA A 124 11.34 11.69 9.67
C ALA A 124 10.77 13.12 9.84
N LYS A 125 9.44 13.23 10.00
CA LYS A 125 8.75 14.54 10.10
C LYS A 125 9.36 15.44 11.16
N ASP A 126 9.77 14.87 12.29
CA ASP A 126 10.39 15.62 13.41
C ASP A 126 11.80 16.14 13.09
N LYS A 127 12.49 15.57 12.12
CA LYS A 127 13.88 15.87 11.78
C LYS A 127 14.05 16.60 10.45
N CYS A 128 13.07 16.48 9.54
CA CYS A 128 13.13 17.09 8.20
C CYS A 128 12.81 18.58 8.19
N GLY A 129 12.47 19.20 9.30
CA GLY A 129 12.10 20.63 9.36
C GLY A 129 10.86 20.97 8.51
N ILE A 130 10.08 19.98 8.07
CA ILE A 130 8.79 20.21 7.42
C ILE A 130 7.84 20.61 8.53
N PRO A 131 7.36 21.88 8.61
CA PRO A 131 6.43 22.29 9.66
C PRO A 131 5.17 21.44 9.56
N GLU A 132 4.68 20.94 10.68
CA GLU A 132 3.31 20.44 10.78
C GLU A 132 2.40 21.46 10.10
N GLN A 133 1.48 20.97 9.27
CA GLN A 133 0.64 21.74 8.34
C GLN A 133 0.44 23.20 8.76
N LYS A 134 0.96 24.12 7.96
CA LYS A 134 0.70 25.55 8.16
C LYS A 134 -0.81 25.73 8.30
N PRO A 135 -1.32 26.31 9.39
CA PRO A 135 -2.75 26.53 9.55
C PRO A 135 -3.25 27.29 8.31
N ARG A 136 -4.25 26.74 7.64
CA ARG A 136 -4.92 27.41 6.52
C ARG A 136 -5.66 28.64 7.08
N ILE A 137 -4.99 29.79 7.08
CA ILE A 137 -5.61 31.05 7.42
C ILE A 137 -6.51 31.42 6.25
N ARG A 138 -7.82 31.56 6.49
CA ARG A 138 -8.74 32.08 5.47
C ARG A 138 -8.28 33.50 5.11
N LEU A 139 -8.18 33.81 3.83
CA LEU A 139 -7.82 35.14 3.33
C LEU A 139 -8.67 36.25 3.98
N SER A 140 -9.93 35.99 4.34
CA SER A 140 -10.80 36.89 5.07
C SER A 140 -10.39 37.18 6.53
N ALA A 141 -9.43 36.42 7.09
CA ALA A 141 -8.89 36.66 8.43
C ALA A 141 -7.59 37.46 8.42
N LEU A 142 -7.05 37.77 7.25
CA LEU A 142 -5.95 38.70 7.08
C LEU A 142 -6.52 40.11 7.20
N GLN A 143 -6.49 40.68 8.41
CA GLN A 143 -6.68 42.11 8.57
C GLN A 143 -5.54 42.80 7.80
N VAL A 144 -5.87 43.45 6.71
CA VAL A 144 -4.99 44.38 6.04
C VAL A 144 -4.72 45.48 7.07
N LYS A 145 -3.58 45.48 7.71
CA LYS A 145 -3.09 46.69 8.40
C LYS A 145 -2.89 47.71 7.29
N GLU A 146 -3.75 48.70 7.25
CA GLU A 146 -3.56 49.88 6.42
C GLU A 146 -2.29 50.60 6.92
N ASN A 147 -1.14 50.12 6.48
CA ASN A 147 0.06 50.96 6.45
C ASN A 147 -0.02 51.76 5.15
N ALA A 148 -0.83 52.80 5.19
CA ALA A 148 -0.78 53.83 4.18
C ALA A 148 0.66 54.38 4.14
N CYS A 149 1.37 54.05 3.05
CA CYS A 149 2.55 54.86 2.68
C CYS A 149 2.03 56.26 2.38
N THR A 150 2.29 57.19 3.28
CA THR A 150 2.04 58.62 3.01
C THR A 150 2.94 59.02 1.88
N PRO A 151 2.39 59.64 0.77
CA PRO A 151 3.25 60.20 -0.30
C PRO A 151 4.16 61.26 0.30
N GLY A 152 5.50 61.01 0.24
CA GLY A 152 6.53 61.95 0.71
C GLY A 152 7.46 61.45 1.81
N SER A 153 7.27 60.23 2.36
CA SER A 153 8.22 59.62 3.31
C SER A 153 9.22 58.73 2.57
N GLY A 154 10.23 59.26 1.94
CA GLY A 154 11.36 58.66 1.25
C GLY A 154 11.80 57.24 1.57
N CYS A 155 10.91 56.28 1.43
CA CYS A 155 11.20 54.82 1.46
C CYS A 155 11.10 54.31 0.02
N CYS A 156 12.19 54.41 -0.71
CA CYS A 156 12.53 53.59 -1.89
C CYS A 156 13.83 52.86 -1.58
#